data_6d6b211f730aa0c7300edb1774ec0daf
#
_entry.id   6d6b211f730aa0c7300edb1774ec0daf
#
_cell.length_a   1.000
_cell.length_b   1.000
_cell.length_c   1.000
_cell.angle_alpha   90.00
_cell.angle_beta   90.00
_cell.angle_gamma   90.00
#
_symmetry.space_group_name_H-M   'P 1'
#
loop_
_entity.id
_entity.type
_entity.pdbx_description
1 polymer ?
#
loop_
_entity_poly.entity_id
_entity_poly.type
_entity_poly.pdbx_seq_one_letter_code
_entity_poly.pdbx_strand_id
1 'polypeptide(L)'
;MELEEVFSSKPRMKILKLIYQLGQLNISDVARRIKMNYTATAAHLKLLTDEGVLAERVYGRVHMYRFSDSEKAKAVAALIEVWEKKA
;
A
#
# COMPACT_ATOMS: atom_id res chain seq x y z
N MET A 1 12.33 5.85 -7.59
CA MET A 1 12.78 5.61 -6.20
C MET A 1 13.49 4.27 -6.14
N GLU A 2 14.56 4.21 -5.39
CA GLU A 2 15.32 2.99 -5.21
C GLU A 2 14.55 1.96 -4.39
N LEU A 3 14.78 0.70 -4.67
CA LEU A 3 14.13 -0.42 -3.98
C LEU A 3 14.25 -0.30 -2.45
N GLU A 4 15.47 -0.04 -1.97
CA GLU A 4 15.72 0.09 -0.54
C GLU A 4 14.98 1.24 0.11
N GLU A 5 14.70 2.31 -0.63
CA GLU A 5 13.93 3.44 -0.09
C GLU A 5 12.47 3.05 0.13
N VAL A 6 11.90 2.30 -0.82
CA VAL A 6 10.51 1.85 -0.70
C VAL A 6 10.35 0.90 0.48
N PHE A 7 11.26 -0.08 0.60
CA PHE A 7 11.12 -1.16 1.58
C PHE A 7 11.75 -0.89 2.93
N SER A 8 12.49 0.21 3.11
CA SER A 8 13.05 0.57 4.40
C SER A 8 12.02 1.24 5.33
N SER A 9 10.85 1.57 4.84
CA SER A 9 9.84 2.27 5.62
C SER A 9 8.84 1.28 6.24
N LYS A 10 8.82 1.23 7.57
CA LYS A 10 7.82 0.42 8.30
C LYS A 10 6.39 0.80 7.91
N PRO A 11 6.02 2.09 7.88
CA PRO A 11 4.65 2.46 7.49
C PRO A 11 4.27 1.96 6.11
N ARG A 12 5.18 2.10 5.13
CA ARG A 12 4.89 1.62 3.77
C ARG A 12 4.69 0.12 3.72
N MET A 13 5.52 -0.62 4.45
CA MET A 13 5.35 -2.08 4.51
C MET A 13 4.05 -2.48 5.18
N LYS A 14 3.65 -1.78 6.24
CA LYS A 14 2.37 -2.02 6.90
C LYS A 14 1.20 -1.74 5.96
N ILE A 15 1.29 -0.66 5.19
CA ILE A 15 0.27 -0.30 4.20
C ILE A 15 0.12 -1.40 3.15
N LEU A 16 1.24 -1.86 2.62
CA LEU A 16 1.23 -2.90 1.58
C LEU A 16 0.62 -4.21 2.08
N LYS A 17 1.00 -4.65 3.28
CA LYS A 17 0.43 -5.84 3.89
C LYS A 17 -1.08 -5.69 4.10
N LEU A 18 -1.48 -4.54 4.59
CA LEU A 18 -2.88 -4.27 4.91
C LEU A 18 -3.75 -4.29 3.65
N ILE A 19 -3.32 -3.59 2.61
CA ILE A 19 -4.05 -3.55 1.34
C ILE A 19 -4.06 -4.91 0.67
N TYR A 20 -2.94 -5.65 0.75
CA TYR A 20 -2.89 -7.00 0.21
C TYR A 20 -3.94 -7.90 0.88
N GLN A 21 -4.05 -7.81 2.20
CA GLN A 21 -4.97 -8.66 2.98
C GLN A 21 -6.44 -8.30 2.76
N LEU A 22 -6.74 -7.01 2.63
CA LEU A 22 -8.11 -6.52 2.59
C LEU A 22 -8.62 -6.17 1.19
N GLY A 23 -7.73 -6.14 0.20
CA GLY A 23 -8.08 -5.88 -1.18
C GLY A 23 -7.98 -4.41 -1.56
N GLN A 24 -8.78 -3.55 -0.93
CA GLN A 24 -8.72 -2.11 -1.17
C GLN A 24 -9.18 -1.36 0.07
N LEU A 25 -8.62 -0.16 0.25
CA LEU A 25 -8.94 0.69 1.40
C LEU A 25 -8.84 2.16 0.99
N ASN A 26 -9.59 3.01 1.68
CA ASN A 26 -9.45 4.46 1.54
C ASN A 26 -8.39 4.98 2.50
N ILE A 27 -7.99 6.25 2.32
CA ILE A 27 -6.90 6.86 3.12
C ILE A 27 -7.24 6.84 4.63
N SER A 28 -8.46 7.21 4.98
CA SER A 28 -8.87 7.29 6.39
C SER A 28 -8.79 5.93 7.09
N ASP A 29 -9.22 4.87 6.40
CA ASP A 29 -9.17 3.53 6.97
C ASP A 29 -7.72 3.06 7.13
N VAL A 30 -6.86 3.33 6.14
CA VAL A 30 -5.44 2.99 6.24
C VAL A 30 -4.82 3.73 7.41
N ALA A 31 -5.03 5.05 7.50
CA ALA A 31 -4.46 5.89 8.56
C ALA A 31 -4.85 5.37 9.94
N ARG A 32 -6.13 5.05 10.14
CA ARG A 32 -6.64 4.54 11.39
C ARG A 32 -5.97 3.20 11.76
N ARG A 33 -5.86 2.32 10.80
CA ARG A 33 -5.33 0.97 11.04
C ARG A 33 -3.83 0.96 11.32
N ILE A 34 -3.06 1.83 10.67
CA ILE A 34 -1.60 1.91 10.92
C ILE A 34 -1.25 2.94 12.00
N LYS A 35 -2.27 3.60 12.56
CA LYS A 35 -2.11 4.61 13.64
C LYS A 35 -1.20 5.76 13.22
N MET A 36 -1.49 6.32 12.05
CA MET A 36 -0.74 7.44 11.50
C MET A 36 -1.73 8.53 11.07
N ASN A 37 -1.29 9.80 11.07
CA ASN A 37 -2.18 10.87 10.66
C ASN A 37 -2.50 10.78 9.16
N TYR A 38 -3.57 11.44 8.76
CA TYR A 38 -4.07 11.40 7.38
C TYR A 38 -3.03 11.88 6.37
N THR A 39 -2.40 13.02 6.66
CA THR A 39 -1.45 13.64 5.73
C THR A 39 -0.24 12.74 5.45
N ALA A 40 0.35 12.19 6.49
CA ALA A 40 1.49 11.27 6.34
C ALA A 40 1.09 10.01 5.61
N THR A 41 -0.08 9.46 5.93
CA THR A 41 -0.60 8.27 5.26
C THR A 41 -0.83 8.52 3.77
N ALA A 42 -1.45 9.66 3.44
CA ALA A 42 -1.68 10.05 2.06
C ALA A 42 -0.37 10.17 1.27
N ALA A 43 0.67 10.73 1.90
CA ALA A 43 1.98 10.84 1.26
C ALA A 43 2.59 9.48 0.94
N HIS A 44 2.49 8.52 1.87
CA HIS A 44 2.98 7.16 1.63
C HIS A 44 2.18 6.46 0.52
N LEU A 45 0.86 6.62 0.52
CA LEU A 45 0.01 6.03 -0.51
C LEU A 45 0.30 6.62 -1.89
N LYS A 46 0.51 7.94 -1.94
CA LYS A 46 0.86 8.61 -3.20
C LYS A 46 2.19 8.08 -3.74
N LEU A 47 3.18 7.95 -2.87
CA LEU A 47 4.49 7.44 -3.26
C LEU A 47 4.37 6.03 -3.84
N LEU A 48 3.65 5.15 -3.19
CA LEU A 48 3.46 3.77 -3.65
C LEU A 48 2.69 3.72 -4.97
N THR A 49 1.75 4.64 -5.17
CA THR A 49 1.00 4.77 -6.41
C THR A 49 1.90 5.28 -7.53
N ASP A 50 2.71 6.31 -7.25
CA ASP A 50 3.65 6.86 -8.23
C ASP A 50 4.70 5.84 -8.64
N GLU A 51 5.08 4.94 -7.74
CA GLU A 51 6.03 3.85 -8.03
C GLU A 51 5.39 2.68 -8.79
N GLY A 52 4.09 2.73 -9.01
CA GLY A 52 3.40 1.69 -9.76
C GLY A 52 2.99 0.45 -8.96
N VAL A 53 3.18 0.46 -7.65
CA VAL A 53 2.81 -0.68 -6.80
C VAL A 53 1.32 -0.66 -6.49
N LEU A 54 0.79 0.53 -6.18
CA LEU A 54 -0.63 0.70 -5.91
C LEU A 54 -1.31 1.43 -7.06
N ALA A 55 -2.62 1.25 -7.15
CA ALA A 55 -3.48 1.99 -8.06
C ALA A 55 -4.53 2.72 -7.24
N GLU A 56 -4.77 3.98 -7.59
CA GLU A 56 -5.79 4.80 -6.95
C GLU A 56 -7.03 4.85 -7.82
N ARG A 57 -8.20 4.74 -7.20
CA ARG A 57 -9.47 4.99 -7.88
C ARG A 57 -10.28 5.99 -7.05
N VAL A 58 -10.74 7.05 -7.70
CA VAL A 58 -11.46 8.12 -7.03
C VAL A 58 -12.97 7.96 -7.28
N TYR A 59 -13.73 7.90 -6.19
CA TYR A 59 -15.21 7.88 -6.23
C TYR A 59 -15.68 9.13 -5.48
N GLY A 60 -15.98 10.20 -6.22
CA GLY A 60 -16.34 11.47 -5.59
C GLY A 60 -15.19 11.98 -4.75
N ARG A 61 -15.38 12.02 -3.43
CA ARG A 61 -14.34 12.47 -2.49
C ARG A 61 -13.56 11.33 -1.88
N VAL A 62 -13.88 10.10 -2.24
CA VAL A 62 -13.25 8.91 -1.66
C VAL A 62 -12.15 8.42 -2.58
N HIS A 63 -10.94 8.30 -2.05
CA HIS A 63 -9.78 7.79 -2.75
C HIS A 63 -9.50 6.37 -2.26
N MET A 64 -9.75 5.39 -3.14
CA MET A 64 -9.51 3.97 -2.84
C MET A 64 -8.18 3.53 -3.43
N TYR A 65 -7.44 2.73 -2.68
CA TYR A 65 -6.13 2.21 -3.08
C TYR A 65 -6.14 0.70 -3.08
N ARG A 66 -5.58 0.11 -4.12
CA ARG A 66 -5.45 -1.33 -4.28
C ARG A 66 -4.13 -1.63 -4.99
N PHE A 67 -3.69 -2.87 -4.97
CA PHE A 67 -2.52 -3.26 -5.77
C PHE A 67 -2.82 -3.05 -7.24
N SER A 68 -1.82 -2.55 -7.98
CA SER A 68 -1.93 -2.38 -9.41
C SER A 68 -1.71 -3.72 -10.12
N ASP A 69 -1.82 -3.71 -11.45
CA ASP A 69 -1.55 -4.90 -12.26
C ASP A 69 -0.11 -4.97 -12.75
N SER A 70 0.77 -4.13 -12.21
CA SER A 70 2.17 -4.05 -12.64
C SER A 70 2.96 -5.26 -12.16
N GLU A 71 4.10 -5.49 -12.80
CA GLU A 71 5.03 -6.54 -12.36
C GLU A 71 5.57 -6.25 -10.97
N LYS A 72 5.80 -4.96 -10.64
CA LYS A 72 6.20 -4.57 -9.29
C LYS A 72 5.15 -4.98 -8.26
N ALA A 73 3.90 -4.68 -8.54
CA ALA A 73 2.80 -5.02 -7.64
C ALA A 73 2.70 -6.53 -7.44
N LYS A 74 2.81 -7.29 -8.53
CA LYS A 74 2.77 -8.75 -8.46
C LYS A 74 3.91 -9.30 -7.64
N ALA A 75 5.12 -8.75 -7.80
CA ALA A 75 6.28 -9.19 -7.03
C ALA A 75 6.11 -8.89 -5.54
N VAL A 76 5.62 -7.70 -5.20
CA VAL A 76 5.38 -7.33 -3.80
C VAL A 76 4.30 -8.22 -3.19
N ALA A 77 3.21 -8.46 -3.91
CA ALA A 77 2.13 -9.34 -3.44
C ALA A 77 2.65 -10.75 -3.20
N ALA A 78 3.47 -11.28 -4.10
CA ALA A 78 4.05 -12.61 -3.96
C ALA A 78 4.96 -12.69 -2.74
N LEU A 79 5.77 -11.66 -2.51
CA LEU A 79 6.65 -11.59 -1.35
C LEU A 79 5.83 -11.61 -0.05
N ILE A 80 4.80 -10.79 0.03
CA ILE A 80 3.95 -10.72 1.23
C ILE A 80 3.27 -12.07 1.46
N GLU A 81 2.74 -12.67 0.41
CA GLU A 81 2.05 -13.97 0.51
C GLU A 81 2.97 -15.05 1.06
N VAL A 82 4.18 -15.16 0.51
CA VAL A 82 5.15 -16.15 0.97
C VAL A 82 5.59 -15.88 2.39
N TRP A 83 5.86 -14.60 2.72
CA TRP A 83 6.38 -14.21 4.02
C TRP A 83 5.34 -14.41 5.14
N GLU A 84 4.09 -14.06 4.87
CA GLU A 84 3.03 -14.14 5.86
C GLU A 84 2.35 -15.51 5.91
N LYS A 85 2.75 -16.43 5.04
CA LYS A 85 2.17 -17.75 4.99
C LYS A 85 2.49 -18.51 6.27
N LYS A 86 1.46 -18.94 6.97
CA LYS A 86 1.62 -19.77 8.16
C LYS A 86 1.70 -21.24 7.74
N ALA A 87 2.68 -21.90 8.30
CA ALA A 87 2.85 -23.34 8.05
C ALA A 87 1.69 -24.13 8.63
#